data_0fe26b7e0e13aefbbc6c69f54f76d8dc
#
_entry.id   0fe26b7e0e13aefbbc6c69f54f76d8dc
#
_cell.length_a   1.000
_cell.length_b   1.000
_cell.length_c   1.000
_cell.angle_alpha   90.00
_cell.angle_beta   90.00
_cell.angle_gamma   90.00
#
_symmetry.space_group_name_H-M   'P 1'
#
loop_
_entity.id
_entity.type
_entity.pdbx_description
1 polymer ?
#
loop_
_entity_poly.entity_id
_entity_poly.type
_entity_poly.pdbx_seq_one_letter_code
_entity_poly.pdbx_strand_id
1 'polypeptide(L)'
;HATTTEYRDLVRIDLGDYLASGGSSLGTLPEQIRTACENVGVFFVINHGISEDLIRRIFAESKRFHDLPFEDKTALSVNQNQRGYIVPGATKVKHSTYNKNTKFDTNATMVFASEYGEDNPHRRAGKRFYSENQWPDNLPGFKKTVTEYMETLTGLGKMMLPLWAAALELPSEYFGPYFENNYTYFRMSHYPPVPELGDNEFGLGPHADTGFMTFLPQ
;
A
#
# COMPACT_ATOMS: atom_id res chain seq x y z
N HIS A 1 -17.90 -14.85 17.75
CA HIS A 1 -17.96 -15.52 16.45
C HIS A 1 -17.78 -14.45 15.40
N ALA A 2 -16.61 -14.42 14.74
CA ALA A 2 -16.42 -13.61 13.57
C ALA A 2 -17.32 -14.19 12.46
N THR A 3 -18.28 -13.42 11.98
CA THR A 3 -19.04 -13.76 10.80
C THR A 3 -18.06 -13.72 9.61
N THR A 4 -17.97 -14.81 8.88
CA THR A 4 -17.15 -14.85 7.65
C THR A 4 -17.85 -13.95 6.63
N THR A 5 -17.27 -12.78 6.35
CA THR A 5 -17.74 -11.89 5.28
C THR A 5 -17.31 -12.53 3.95
N GLU A 6 -18.27 -12.87 3.10
CA GLU A 6 -17.96 -13.35 1.76
C GLU A 6 -17.47 -12.18 0.89
N TYR A 7 -16.52 -12.45 -0.03
CA TYR A 7 -15.97 -11.44 -0.95
C TYR A 7 -17.03 -10.63 -1.71
N ARG A 8 -18.16 -11.25 -2.06
CA ARG A 8 -19.30 -10.59 -2.72
C ARG A 8 -20.06 -9.62 -1.84
N ASP A 9 -19.88 -9.67 -0.52
CA ASP A 9 -20.56 -8.80 0.44
C ASP A 9 -19.81 -7.49 0.69
N LEU A 10 -18.61 -7.34 0.11
CA LEU A 10 -17.84 -6.10 0.23
C LEU A 10 -18.49 -4.97 -0.58
N VAL A 11 -18.64 -3.84 0.08
CA VAL A 11 -19.21 -2.63 -0.53
C VAL A 11 -18.31 -2.17 -1.67
N ARG A 12 -18.92 -1.73 -2.78
CA ARG A 12 -18.24 -1.07 -3.90
C ARG A 12 -18.58 0.41 -3.86
N ILE A 13 -17.56 1.23 -3.73
CA ILE A 13 -17.68 2.70 -3.69
C ILE A 13 -17.22 3.25 -5.03
N ASP A 14 -18.12 3.92 -5.72
CA ASP A 14 -17.88 4.51 -7.04
C ASP A 14 -17.38 5.95 -6.89
N LEU A 15 -16.15 6.21 -7.32
CA LEU A 15 -15.55 7.55 -7.29
C LEU A 15 -15.75 8.34 -8.59
N GLY A 16 -16.43 7.80 -9.60
CA GLY A 16 -16.51 8.42 -10.94
C GLY A 16 -16.98 9.86 -10.91
N ASP A 17 -18.17 10.12 -10.37
CA ASP A 17 -18.74 11.47 -10.30
C ASP A 17 -17.92 12.41 -9.40
N TYR A 18 -17.39 11.89 -8.30
CA TYR A 18 -16.52 12.65 -7.40
C TYR A 18 -15.26 13.14 -8.12
N LEU A 19 -14.56 12.23 -8.82
CA LEU A 19 -13.34 12.58 -9.56
C LEU A 19 -13.65 13.49 -10.77
N ALA A 20 -14.75 13.23 -11.48
CA ALA A 20 -15.19 14.08 -12.61
C ALA A 20 -15.50 15.52 -12.17
N SER A 21 -15.98 15.70 -10.94
CA SER A 21 -16.25 17.04 -10.36
C SER A 21 -14.99 17.70 -9.78
N GLY A 22 -13.82 17.10 -9.90
CA GLY A 22 -12.59 17.58 -9.24
C GLY A 22 -12.67 17.54 -7.71
N GLY A 23 -13.49 16.62 -7.15
CA GLY A 23 -13.61 16.44 -5.70
C GLY A 23 -14.67 17.33 -5.04
N SER A 24 -15.48 18.06 -5.80
CA SER A 24 -16.49 18.98 -5.25
C SER A 24 -17.82 18.29 -4.91
N SER A 25 -18.15 17.19 -5.56
CA SER A 25 -19.41 16.46 -5.39
C SER A 25 -19.24 15.27 -4.47
N LEU A 26 -19.40 15.45 -3.16
CA LEU A 26 -19.25 14.36 -2.18
C LEU A 26 -20.38 13.34 -2.25
N GLY A 27 -21.63 13.78 -2.56
CA GLY A 27 -22.80 12.91 -2.60
C GLY A 27 -22.96 12.11 -1.30
N THR A 28 -23.24 10.82 -1.45
CA THR A 28 -23.36 9.86 -0.33
C THR A 28 -22.05 9.13 0.00
N LEU A 29 -20.94 9.47 -0.67
CA LEU A 29 -19.67 8.77 -0.49
C LEU A 29 -19.15 8.77 0.95
N PRO A 30 -19.22 9.88 1.72
CA PRO A 30 -18.77 9.89 3.10
C PRO A 30 -19.52 8.89 3.99
N GLU A 31 -20.85 8.79 3.82
CA GLU A 31 -21.69 7.84 4.56
C GLU A 31 -21.36 6.40 4.16
N GLN A 32 -21.18 6.13 2.87
CA GLN A 32 -20.78 4.81 2.37
C GLN A 32 -19.42 4.37 2.94
N ILE A 33 -18.43 5.27 2.95
CA ILE A 33 -17.10 5.02 3.52
C ILE A 33 -17.21 4.73 5.02
N ARG A 34 -17.93 5.57 5.77
CA ARG A 34 -18.16 5.39 7.21
C ARG A 34 -18.77 4.01 7.48
N THR A 35 -19.87 3.70 6.82
CA THR A 35 -20.60 2.44 7.00
C THR A 35 -19.72 1.22 6.68
N ALA A 36 -18.93 1.28 5.59
CA ALA A 36 -18.02 0.21 5.22
C ALA A 36 -16.93 0.01 6.28
N CYS A 37 -16.34 1.10 6.78
CA CYS A 37 -15.28 1.04 7.79
C CYS A 37 -15.77 0.56 9.16
N GLU A 38 -16.95 0.99 9.59
CA GLU A 38 -17.55 0.58 10.88
C GLU A 38 -17.97 -0.90 10.90
N ASN A 39 -18.43 -1.42 9.76
CA ASN A 39 -18.95 -2.79 9.70
C ASN A 39 -17.91 -3.83 9.31
N VAL A 40 -17.01 -3.51 8.38
CA VAL A 40 -16.06 -4.47 7.78
C VAL A 40 -14.60 -4.00 7.87
N GLY A 41 -14.35 -2.71 7.66
CA GLY A 41 -13.01 -2.12 7.65
C GLY A 41 -12.32 -2.13 6.27
N VAL A 42 -12.97 -2.67 5.24
CA VAL A 42 -12.47 -2.72 3.86
C VAL A 42 -13.62 -2.56 2.86
N PHE A 43 -13.34 -1.96 1.72
CA PHE A 43 -14.27 -1.80 0.62
C PHE A 43 -13.53 -1.76 -0.73
N PHE A 44 -14.24 -2.04 -1.81
CA PHE A 44 -13.72 -1.84 -3.16
C PHE A 44 -13.95 -0.41 -3.63
N VAL A 45 -12.98 0.12 -4.35
CA VAL A 45 -13.10 1.40 -5.06
C VAL A 45 -13.17 1.11 -6.55
N ILE A 46 -14.22 1.61 -7.19
CA ILE A 46 -14.42 1.52 -8.64
C ILE A 46 -14.43 2.91 -9.28
N ASN A 47 -14.19 2.98 -10.59
CA ASN A 47 -14.07 4.24 -11.34
C ASN A 47 -13.05 5.20 -10.71
N HIS A 48 -11.97 4.65 -10.18
CA HIS A 48 -10.91 5.36 -9.44
C HIS A 48 -9.94 6.15 -10.33
N GLY A 49 -10.12 6.15 -11.65
CA GLY A 49 -9.31 6.93 -12.60
C GLY A 49 -7.90 6.39 -12.89
N ILE A 50 -7.46 5.31 -12.24
CA ILE A 50 -6.18 4.69 -12.56
C ILE A 50 -6.34 3.81 -13.79
N SER A 51 -5.47 3.99 -14.79
CA SER A 51 -5.57 3.22 -16.03
C SER A 51 -5.27 1.73 -15.79
N GLU A 52 -6.03 0.86 -16.43
CA GLU A 52 -5.78 -0.60 -16.42
C GLU A 52 -4.38 -0.93 -16.97
N ASP A 53 -3.87 -0.11 -17.89
CA ASP A 53 -2.51 -0.26 -18.40
C ASP A 53 -1.46 -0.08 -17.32
N LEU A 54 -1.59 0.95 -16.49
CA LEU A 54 -0.66 1.18 -15.37
C LEU A 54 -0.74 0.04 -14.35
N ILE A 55 -1.94 -0.46 -14.07
CA ILE A 55 -2.14 -1.62 -13.19
C ILE A 55 -1.45 -2.86 -13.77
N ARG A 56 -1.66 -3.16 -15.07
CA ARG A 56 -0.98 -4.30 -15.71
C ARG A 56 0.53 -4.15 -15.70
N ARG A 57 1.05 -2.93 -15.96
CA ARG A 57 2.50 -2.67 -15.97
C ARG A 57 3.11 -2.88 -14.58
N ILE A 58 2.49 -2.41 -13.49
CA ILE A 58 3.06 -2.59 -12.16
C ILE A 58 3.08 -4.07 -11.74
N PHE A 59 2.04 -4.85 -12.08
CA PHE A 59 2.07 -6.29 -11.84
C PHE A 59 3.14 -7.00 -12.67
N ALA A 60 3.33 -6.59 -13.93
CA ALA A 60 4.41 -7.12 -14.78
C ALA A 60 5.79 -6.80 -14.19
N GLU A 61 6.01 -5.58 -13.69
CA GLU A 61 7.26 -5.20 -13.03
C GLU A 61 7.47 -5.97 -11.73
N SER A 62 6.41 -6.20 -10.95
CA SER A 62 6.47 -7.05 -9.76
C SER A 62 6.95 -8.46 -10.11
N LYS A 63 6.36 -9.05 -11.15
CA LYS A 63 6.78 -10.37 -11.63
C LYS A 63 8.24 -10.36 -12.11
N ARG A 64 8.64 -9.39 -12.93
CA ARG A 64 10.02 -9.25 -13.43
C ARG A 64 11.03 -9.19 -12.29
N PHE A 65 10.73 -8.43 -11.24
CA PHE A 65 11.60 -8.34 -10.06
C PHE A 65 11.69 -9.66 -9.30
N HIS A 66 10.55 -10.29 -9.03
CA HIS A 66 10.55 -11.54 -8.25
C HIS A 66 11.12 -12.74 -9.02
N ASP A 67 11.13 -12.69 -10.35
CA ASP A 67 11.77 -13.69 -11.24
C ASP A 67 13.31 -13.52 -11.32
N LEU A 68 13.89 -12.42 -10.82
CA LEU A 68 15.34 -12.25 -10.79
C LEU A 68 16.04 -13.38 -10.01
N PRO A 69 17.30 -13.68 -10.33
CA PRO A 69 18.15 -14.53 -9.50
C PRO A 69 18.14 -14.11 -8.03
N PHE A 70 18.30 -15.06 -7.12
CA PHE A 70 18.24 -14.78 -5.69
C PHE A 70 19.30 -13.76 -5.25
N GLU A 71 20.50 -13.87 -5.82
CA GLU A 71 21.64 -12.99 -5.57
C GLU A 71 21.33 -11.54 -5.93
N ASP A 72 20.70 -11.30 -7.09
CA ASP A 72 20.32 -9.96 -7.55
C ASP A 72 19.30 -9.31 -6.61
N LYS A 73 18.33 -10.08 -6.14
CA LYS A 73 17.34 -9.60 -5.17
C LYS A 73 17.97 -9.32 -3.80
N THR A 74 18.85 -10.18 -3.32
CA THR A 74 19.50 -10.01 -2.01
C THR A 74 20.57 -8.92 -2.01
N ALA A 75 21.15 -8.58 -3.16
CA ALA A 75 21.98 -7.38 -3.30
C ALA A 75 21.23 -6.10 -2.93
N LEU A 76 19.90 -6.10 -3.07
CA LEU A 76 19.00 -5.02 -2.69
C LEU A 76 18.32 -5.27 -1.32
N SER A 77 18.91 -6.07 -0.44
CA SER A 77 18.32 -6.40 0.87
C SER A 77 17.92 -5.16 1.64
N VAL A 78 16.82 -5.29 2.39
CA VAL A 78 16.27 -4.19 3.18
C VAL A 78 17.32 -3.58 4.11
N ASN A 79 17.46 -2.26 4.02
CA ASN A 79 18.41 -1.48 4.79
C ASN A 79 17.81 -0.90 6.09
N GLN A 80 18.62 -0.17 6.86
CA GLN A 80 18.19 0.48 8.10
C GLN A 80 17.04 1.49 7.91
N ASN A 81 16.83 2.00 6.69
CA ASN A 81 15.74 2.91 6.31
C ASN A 81 14.49 2.16 5.85
N GLN A 82 14.47 0.83 6.00
CA GLN A 82 13.36 -0.05 5.59
C GLN A 82 13.01 0.04 4.11
N ARG A 83 14.03 0.15 3.25
CA ARG A 83 13.89 0.10 1.80
C ARG A 83 14.68 -1.09 1.27
N GLY A 84 14.09 -1.83 0.34
CA GLY A 84 14.73 -2.95 -0.30
C GLY A 84 13.98 -4.27 -0.12
N TYR A 85 14.65 -5.35 -0.47
CA TYR A 85 14.09 -6.69 -0.53
C TYR A 85 14.09 -7.39 0.83
N ILE A 86 12.95 -7.93 1.19
CA ILE A 86 12.73 -8.78 2.37
C ILE A 86 12.53 -10.20 1.88
N VAL A 87 13.42 -11.10 2.25
CA VAL A 87 13.33 -12.51 1.89
C VAL A 87 12.22 -13.23 2.68
N PRO A 88 11.63 -14.31 2.14
CA PRO A 88 10.70 -15.14 2.89
C PRO A 88 11.29 -15.59 4.23
N GLY A 89 10.49 -15.60 5.27
CA GLY A 89 10.93 -16.02 6.60
C GLY A 89 11.77 -14.99 7.38
N ALA A 90 11.98 -13.79 6.85
CA ALA A 90 12.77 -12.76 7.55
C ALA A 90 11.95 -11.90 8.51
N THR A 91 10.64 -11.81 8.32
CA THR A 91 9.76 -10.99 9.13
C THR A 91 8.64 -11.80 9.77
N LYS A 92 8.08 -11.24 10.82
CA LYS A 92 6.91 -11.76 11.50
C LYS A 92 6.11 -10.58 12.05
N VAL A 93 4.81 -10.60 11.85
CA VAL A 93 3.91 -9.65 12.51
C VAL A 93 3.96 -9.89 14.03
N LYS A 94 4.60 -8.97 14.75
CA LYS A 94 4.84 -9.11 16.20
C LYS A 94 3.65 -8.70 17.04
N HIS A 95 2.92 -7.68 16.61
CA HIS A 95 1.81 -7.11 17.34
C HIS A 95 0.54 -7.25 16.53
N SER A 96 -0.34 -8.16 16.96
CA SER A 96 -1.65 -8.37 16.39
C SER A 96 -2.64 -8.60 17.53
N THR A 97 -3.79 -7.94 17.45
CA THR A 97 -4.92 -8.19 18.34
C THR A 97 -5.80 -9.37 17.86
N TYR A 98 -5.55 -9.84 16.64
CA TYR A 98 -6.36 -10.88 15.98
C TYR A 98 -5.78 -12.28 16.17
N ASN A 99 -4.46 -12.38 16.26
CA ASN A 99 -3.78 -13.66 16.34
C ASN A 99 -2.42 -13.52 17.03
N LYS A 100 -2.02 -14.54 17.80
CA LYS A 100 -0.64 -14.64 18.30
C LYS A 100 0.22 -15.30 17.22
N ASN A 101 0.80 -14.46 16.36
CA ASN A 101 1.68 -14.93 15.29
C ASN A 101 2.97 -15.53 15.86
N THR A 102 3.15 -16.82 15.74
CA THR A 102 4.31 -17.56 16.29
C THR A 102 5.36 -17.85 15.22
N LYS A 103 4.94 -17.95 13.96
CA LYS A 103 5.80 -18.27 12.82
C LYS A 103 6.16 -17.01 12.03
N PHE A 104 7.19 -17.12 11.21
CA PHE A 104 7.59 -16.08 10.28
C PHE A 104 6.72 -16.10 9.03
N ASP A 105 6.54 -14.92 8.42
CA ASP A 105 5.78 -14.74 7.19
C ASP A 105 6.51 -15.41 6.01
N THR A 106 5.79 -16.09 5.12
CA THR A 106 6.38 -16.81 3.98
C THR A 106 6.44 -15.98 2.70
N ASN A 107 5.90 -14.76 2.71
CA ASN A 107 5.97 -13.86 1.57
C ASN A 107 7.37 -13.27 1.38
N ALA A 108 7.68 -12.94 0.12
CA ALA A 108 8.80 -12.09 -0.25
C ALA A 108 8.29 -10.70 -0.60
N THR A 109 9.04 -9.65 -0.30
CA THR A 109 8.56 -8.30 -0.56
C THR A 109 9.69 -7.36 -0.96
N MET A 110 9.53 -6.61 -2.07
CA MET A 110 10.36 -5.45 -2.35
C MET A 110 9.65 -4.19 -1.85
N VAL A 111 10.36 -3.38 -1.08
CA VAL A 111 9.83 -2.21 -0.38
C VAL A 111 10.40 -0.94 -0.96
N PHE A 112 9.49 -0.04 -1.33
CA PHE A 112 9.77 1.33 -1.73
C PHE A 112 9.02 2.31 -0.83
N ALA A 113 9.45 3.56 -0.83
CA ALA A 113 8.68 4.63 -0.20
C ALA A 113 8.97 5.97 -0.89
N SER A 114 8.29 7.02 -0.47
CA SER A 114 8.52 8.37 -0.98
C SER A 114 10.01 8.75 -0.95
N GLU A 115 10.52 9.26 -2.05
CA GLU A 115 11.84 9.86 -2.12
C GLU A 115 11.73 11.37 -1.94
N TYR A 116 12.68 11.94 -1.23
CA TYR A 116 12.75 13.37 -0.97
C TYR A 116 14.02 13.96 -1.59
N GLY A 117 13.92 15.14 -2.16
CA GLY A 117 15.07 15.85 -2.74
C GLY A 117 16.17 16.12 -1.71
N GLU A 118 17.37 16.39 -2.19
CA GLU A 118 18.54 16.69 -1.35
C GLU A 118 18.36 17.96 -0.49
N ASP A 119 17.49 18.86 -0.91
CA ASP A 119 17.12 20.07 -0.20
C ASP A 119 16.18 19.83 1.00
N ASN A 120 15.55 18.66 1.08
CA ASN A 120 14.67 18.32 2.20
C ASN A 120 15.43 18.35 3.54
N PRO A 121 14.99 19.14 4.53
CA PRO A 121 15.71 19.31 5.79
C PRO A 121 15.83 18.03 6.61
N HIS A 122 14.86 17.13 6.50
CA HIS A 122 14.87 15.86 7.22
C HIS A 122 15.87 14.87 6.57
N ARG A 123 15.98 14.89 5.22
CA ARG A 123 17.00 14.12 4.51
C ARG A 123 18.40 14.62 4.86
N ARG A 124 18.63 15.94 4.86
CA ARG A 124 19.92 16.54 5.27
C ARG A 124 20.29 16.20 6.71
N ALA A 125 19.30 16.11 7.59
CA ALA A 125 19.51 15.72 8.98
C ALA A 125 19.68 14.20 9.17
N GLY A 126 19.73 13.40 8.10
CA GLY A 126 19.88 11.95 8.16
C GLY A 126 18.73 11.23 8.89
N LYS A 127 17.55 11.84 8.92
CA LYS A 127 16.41 11.21 9.60
C LYS A 127 16.00 9.93 8.88
N ARG A 128 15.70 8.91 9.67
CA ARG A 128 15.18 7.63 9.18
C ARG A 128 13.96 7.86 8.28
N PHE A 129 13.82 7.07 7.24
CA PHE A 129 12.75 7.12 6.23
C PHE A 129 12.89 8.23 5.16
N TYR A 130 13.84 9.13 5.26
CA TYR A 130 14.10 10.19 4.29
C TYR A 130 15.27 9.85 3.35
N SER A 131 15.43 8.59 3.00
CA SER A 131 16.50 8.08 2.11
C SER A 131 15.97 7.81 0.70
N GLU A 132 16.88 7.49 -0.20
CA GLU A 132 16.55 6.95 -1.52
C GLU A 132 16.10 5.50 -1.46
N ASN A 133 15.34 5.08 -2.46
CA ASN A 133 15.02 3.68 -2.68
C ASN A 133 16.21 2.93 -3.26
N GLN A 134 16.20 1.61 -3.12
CA GLN A 134 17.12 0.73 -3.81
C GLN A 134 16.47 0.26 -5.12
N TRP A 135 17.14 0.44 -6.24
CA TRP A 135 16.60 0.13 -7.55
C TRP A 135 17.44 -0.96 -8.24
N PRO A 136 16.80 -1.96 -8.90
CA PRO A 136 17.54 -2.96 -9.67
C PRO A 136 18.10 -2.35 -10.96
N ASP A 137 19.42 -2.42 -11.14
CA ASP A 137 20.10 -1.86 -12.33
C ASP A 137 19.82 -2.68 -13.60
N ASN A 138 19.49 -3.96 -13.45
CA ASN A 138 19.25 -4.91 -14.54
C ASN A 138 17.79 -4.96 -15.02
N LEU A 139 16.91 -4.10 -14.53
CA LEU A 139 15.52 -3.97 -14.96
C LEU A 139 15.23 -2.58 -15.60
N PRO A 140 15.54 -2.39 -16.88
CA PRO A 140 15.26 -1.13 -17.57
C PRO A 140 13.76 -0.81 -17.52
N GLY A 141 13.43 0.46 -17.20
CA GLY A 141 12.05 0.96 -17.11
C GLY A 141 11.35 0.68 -15.77
N PHE A 142 11.88 -0.22 -14.94
CA PHE A 142 11.30 -0.60 -13.65
C PHE A 142 11.05 0.61 -12.74
N LYS A 143 12.10 1.41 -12.46
CA LYS A 143 11.98 2.62 -11.62
C LYS A 143 10.88 3.55 -12.13
N LYS A 144 10.82 3.79 -13.45
CA LYS A 144 9.82 4.68 -14.05
C LYS A 144 8.40 4.20 -13.75
N THR A 145 8.12 2.92 -13.99
CA THR A 145 6.78 2.35 -13.77
C THR A 145 6.38 2.36 -12.30
N VAL A 146 7.30 1.98 -11.41
CA VAL A 146 7.05 1.99 -9.95
C VAL A 146 6.78 3.41 -9.46
N THR A 147 7.58 4.38 -9.88
CA THR A 147 7.40 5.79 -9.48
C THR A 147 6.06 6.34 -10.00
N GLU A 148 5.75 6.13 -11.28
CA GLU A 148 4.46 6.54 -11.87
C GLU A 148 3.26 5.96 -11.11
N TYR A 149 3.35 4.69 -10.74
CA TYR A 149 2.28 4.02 -10.00
C TYR A 149 2.13 4.59 -8.58
N MET A 150 3.23 4.77 -7.85
CA MET A 150 3.22 5.34 -6.51
C MET A 150 2.67 6.78 -6.50
N GLU A 151 3.06 7.60 -7.46
CA GLU A 151 2.58 8.98 -7.62
C GLU A 151 1.08 9.01 -7.93
N THR A 152 0.62 8.14 -8.83
CA THR A 152 -0.80 8.03 -9.20
C THR A 152 -1.66 7.65 -7.99
N LEU A 153 -1.27 6.62 -7.23
CA LEU A 153 -2.00 6.23 -6.02
C LEU A 153 -1.92 7.29 -4.91
N THR A 154 -0.80 7.95 -4.77
CA THR A 154 -0.66 9.06 -3.82
C THR A 154 -1.60 10.20 -4.18
N GLY A 155 -1.73 10.52 -5.47
CA GLY A 155 -2.67 11.50 -5.98
C GLY A 155 -4.12 11.12 -5.66
N LEU A 156 -4.52 9.88 -5.95
CA LEU A 156 -5.85 9.36 -5.59
C LEU A 156 -6.09 9.44 -4.07
N GLY A 157 -5.11 9.04 -3.28
CA GLY A 157 -5.20 9.13 -1.81
C GLY A 157 -5.44 10.55 -1.32
N LYS A 158 -4.73 11.53 -1.88
CA LYS A 158 -4.94 12.94 -1.56
C LYS A 158 -6.31 13.43 -1.98
N MET A 159 -6.79 13.03 -3.15
CA MET A 159 -8.16 13.32 -3.59
C MET A 159 -9.22 12.74 -2.65
N MET A 160 -8.96 11.64 -1.98
CA MET A 160 -9.90 11.03 -1.04
C MET A 160 -9.88 11.67 0.36
N LEU A 161 -8.93 12.52 0.72
CA LEU A 161 -8.85 13.13 2.07
C LEU A 161 -10.12 13.90 2.46
N PRO A 162 -10.77 14.70 1.59
CA PRO A 162 -12.04 15.34 1.92
C PRO A 162 -13.19 14.36 2.21
N LEU A 163 -13.21 13.22 1.51
CA LEU A 163 -14.19 12.14 1.78
C LEU A 163 -14.00 11.55 3.18
N TRP A 164 -12.76 11.28 3.57
CA TRP A 164 -12.42 10.82 4.92
C TRP A 164 -12.78 11.84 5.99
N ALA A 165 -12.49 13.13 5.74
CA ALA A 165 -12.85 14.19 6.65
C ALA A 165 -14.38 14.25 6.85
N ALA A 166 -15.15 14.26 5.77
CA ALA A 166 -16.60 14.25 5.83
C ALA A 166 -17.17 12.97 6.48
N ALA A 167 -16.57 11.79 6.21
CA ALA A 167 -16.97 10.55 6.86
C ALA A 167 -16.78 10.58 8.39
N LEU A 168 -15.84 11.39 8.88
CA LEU A 168 -15.55 11.60 10.31
C LEU A 168 -16.20 12.87 10.88
N GLU A 169 -17.08 13.56 10.11
CA GLU A 169 -17.73 14.81 10.50
C GLU A 169 -16.73 15.96 10.78
N LEU A 170 -15.61 15.97 10.06
CA LEU A 170 -14.55 16.97 10.15
C LEU A 170 -14.64 17.94 8.95
N PRO A 171 -14.07 19.16 9.07
CA PRO A 171 -13.92 20.04 7.93
C PRO A 171 -13.18 19.39 6.76
N SER A 172 -13.57 19.67 5.53
CA SER A 172 -13.04 19.01 4.33
C SER A 172 -11.51 19.09 4.19
N GLU A 173 -10.92 20.19 4.66
CA GLU A 173 -9.49 20.47 4.63
C GLU A 173 -8.70 19.89 5.82
N TYR A 174 -9.38 19.26 6.78
CA TYR A 174 -8.78 18.82 8.05
C TYR A 174 -7.50 18.01 7.88
N PHE A 175 -7.49 17.06 6.95
CA PHE A 175 -6.33 16.20 6.73
C PHE A 175 -5.25 16.82 5.84
N GLY A 176 -5.55 17.87 5.07
CA GLY A 176 -4.62 18.49 4.11
C GLY A 176 -3.22 18.75 4.67
N PRO A 177 -3.08 19.50 5.78
CA PRO A 177 -1.77 19.83 6.37
C PRO A 177 -0.94 18.61 6.78
N TYR A 178 -1.57 17.50 7.16
CA TYR A 178 -0.87 16.29 7.57
C TYR A 178 -0.32 15.51 6.36
N PHE A 179 -0.83 15.77 5.15
CA PHE A 179 -0.45 15.08 3.92
C PHE A 179 0.30 15.98 2.91
N GLU A 180 0.71 17.19 3.29
CA GLU A 180 1.58 18.02 2.44
C GLU A 180 2.90 17.33 2.12
N ASN A 181 3.56 16.78 3.16
CA ASN A 181 4.78 16.00 3.08
C ASN A 181 4.50 14.55 3.43
N ASN A 182 3.55 13.94 2.73
CA ASN A 182 3.12 12.58 3.02
C ASN A 182 4.24 11.56 2.80
N TYR A 183 4.22 10.52 3.62
CA TYR A 183 5.07 9.34 3.47
C TYR A 183 4.23 8.22 2.87
N THR A 184 4.48 7.93 1.58
CA THR A 184 3.88 6.77 0.91
C THR A 184 4.84 5.59 1.03
N TYR A 185 4.32 4.45 1.45
CA TYR A 185 5.02 3.19 1.58
C TYR A 185 4.40 2.19 0.62
N PHE A 186 5.21 1.61 -0.26
CA PHE A 186 4.76 0.69 -1.29
C PHE A 186 5.47 -0.65 -1.17
N ARG A 187 4.69 -1.73 -1.21
CA ARG A 187 5.19 -3.10 -1.14
C ARG A 187 4.78 -3.87 -2.38
N MET A 188 5.76 -4.43 -3.08
CA MET A 188 5.56 -5.42 -4.13
C MET A 188 5.73 -6.80 -3.50
N SER A 189 4.63 -7.37 -3.03
CA SER A 189 4.65 -8.64 -2.30
C SER A 189 4.39 -9.81 -3.24
N HIS A 190 5.19 -10.85 -3.09
CA HIS A 190 5.05 -12.14 -3.76
C HIS A 190 4.77 -13.22 -2.73
N TYR A 191 3.71 -13.96 -2.93
CA TYR A 191 3.33 -15.10 -2.10
C TYR A 191 3.64 -16.38 -2.87
N PRO A 192 4.81 -17.02 -2.62
CA PRO A 192 5.16 -18.25 -3.32
C PRO A 192 4.19 -19.36 -2.93
N PRO A 193 3.91 -20.30 -3.85
CA PRO A 193 3.12 -21.48 -3.49
C PRO A 193 3.83 -22.25 -2.38
N VAL A 194 3.10 -22.52 -1.31
CA VAL A 194 3.56 -23.36 -0.20
C VAL A 194 2.73 -24.65 -0.25
N PRO A 195 3.34 -25.83 -0.37
CA PRO A 195 2.61 -27.09 -0.55
C PRO A 195 1.65 -27.40 0.59
N GLU A 196 2.07 -27.12 1.81
CA GLU A 196 1.24 -27.23 3.02
C GLU A 196 1.68 -26.13 4.00
N LEU A 197 0.72 -25.36 4.48
CA LEU A 197 0.93 -24.45 5.60
C LEU A 197 0.61 -25.19 6.89
N GLY A 198 1.56 -25.19 7.81
CA GLY A 198 1.34 -25.71 9.15
C GLY A 198 0.47 -24.76 10.01
N ASP A 199 0.14 -25.23 11.21
CA ASP A 199 -0.59 -24.40 12.16
C ASP A 199 0.12 -23.07 12.42
N ASN A 200 -0.64 -21.96 12.32
CA ASN A 200 -0.16 -20.60 12.53
C ASN A 200 0.95 -20.16 11.54
N GLU A 201 0.98 -20.75 10.35
CA GLU A 201 1.80 -20.32 9.22
C GLU A 201 0.97 -19.56 8.22
N PHE A 202 1.48 -18.40 7.78
CA PHE A 202 0.78 -17.49 6.89
C PHE A 202 1.75 -16.91 5.84
N GLY A 203 1.23 -16.57 4.68
CA GLY A 203 1.95 -15.72 3.74
C GLY A 203 2.33 -14.38 4.38
N LEU A 204 1.36 -13.77 5.07
CA LEU A 204 1.52 -12.63 5.97
C LEU A 204 0.58 -12.84 7.16
N GLY A 205 1.10 -12.77 8.36
CA GLY A 205 0.32 -13.00 9.59
C GLY A 205 -0.83 -12.00 9.75
N PRO A 206 -1.97 -12.40 10.34
CA PRO A 206 -3.08 -11.49 10.62
C PRO A 206 -2.63 -10.27 11.40
N HIS A 207 -3.01 -9.08 10.92
CA HIS A 207 -2.61 -7.79 11.51
C HIS A 207 -3.62 -6.68 11.18
N ALA A 208 -3.48 -5.56 11.85
CA ALA A 208 -4.05 -4.29 11.42
C ALA A 208 -2.94 -3.42 10.81
N ASP A 209 -3.26 -2.72 9.73
CA ASP A 209 -2.35 -1.75 9.14
C ASP A 209 -2.12 -0.56 10.08
N THR A 210 -0.91 -0.01 10.04
CA THR A 210 -0.53 1.16 10.85
C THR A 210 -0.61 2.46 10.07
N GLY A 211 -0.89 2.38 8.76
CA GLY A 211 -1.07 3.54 7.89
C GLY A 211 -2.47 4.14 8.02
N PHE A 212 -2.62 5.37 7.52
CA PHE A 212 -3.94 6.03 7.45
C PHE A 212 -4.86 5.35 6.44
N MET A 213 -4.32 4.92 5.31
CA MET A 213 -5.08 4.33 4.21
C MET A 213 -4.16 3.39 3.41
N THR A 214 -4.67 2.21 3.08
CA THR A 214 -3.96 1.21 2.26
C THR A 214 -4.75 0.91 0.99
N PHE A 215 -4.08 0.99 -0.16
CA PHE A 215 -4.61 0.53 -1.44
C PHE A 215 -4.07 -0.85 -1.77
N LEU A 216 -4.95 -1.78 -2.09
CA LEU A 216 -4.62 -3.14 -2.53
C LEU A 216 -5.18 -3.34 -3.94
N PRO A 217 -4.35 -3.25 -4.98
CA PRO A 217 -4.79 -3.53 -6.35
C PRO A 217 -5.06 -5.01 -6.56
N GLN A 218 -6.05 -5.30 -7.40
CA GLN A 218 -6.44 -6.66 -7.79
C GLN A 218 -6.48 -6.79 -9.29
#